data_6851f58116dfecce0447aeeca762af7e
#
_entry.id   6851f58116dfecce0447aeeca762af7e
#
_cell.length_a   1.000
_cell.length_b   1.000
_cell.length_c   1.000
_cell.angle_alpha   90.00
_cell.angle_beta   90.00
_cell.angle_gamma   90.00
#
_symmetry.space_group_name_H-M   'P 1'
#
loop_
_entity.id
_entity.type
_entity.pdbx_description
1 polymer ?
#
loop_
_entity_poly.entity_id
_entity_poly.type
_entity_poly.pdbx_seq_one_letter_code
_entity_poly.pdbx_strand_id
1 'polypeptide(L)'
;MGSPDDSTDVWVAGADGFRDGWVVVLHRSATGTTRCRTVDGVDALLSLPESPAVIGIDMIIGCPDAAEPGGRACDRAARQLLGHPRGTSVFSPPAYDALQADTYAEAQRRNRASGPDAPGLTKQTFHLIPKLRALAEYVTPERQDRVREVHPELSFYAMNGDAPVAESKHTDAGRAVRRALLAEHGFADLDEAVSALADGVLGADDVIDAHAACWTARRLHEGTAERCPPRSDEAPTNARGLRMEILR
;
A
#
# COMPACT_ATOMS: atom_id res chain seq x y z
N MET A 1 -39.61 3.03 -15.24
CA MET A 1 -38.19 3.09 -15.59
C MET A 1 -37.46 3.52 -14.33
N GLY A 2 -36.92 2.58 -13.55
CA GLY A 2 -36.09 2.89 -12.39
C GLY A 2 -34.78 3.50 -12.88
N SER A 3 -34.36 4.57 -12.25
CA SER A 3 -33.00 5.11 -12.44
C SER A 3 -31.98 4.00 -12.18
N PRO A 4 -30.86 3.94 -12.92
CA PRO A 4 -29.79 3.02 -12.58
C PRO A 4 -29.35 3.32 -11.14
N ASP A 5 -29.14 2.27 -10.39
CA ASP A 5 -28.75 2.29 -8.98
C ASP A 5 -27.48 3.13 -8.82
N ASP A 6 -27.62 4.30 -8.18
CA ASP A 6 -26.56 5.29 -7.93
C ASP A 6 -25.44 4.72 -7.01
N SER A 7 -25.67 3.50 -6.47
CA SER A 7 -24.76 2.80 -5.55
C SER A 7 -23.50 2.22 -6.20
N THR A 8 -23.44 2.16 -7.55
CA THR A 8 -22.33 1.56 -8.28
C THR A 8 -21.29 2.56 -8.79
N ASP A 9 -21.59 3.86 -8.80
CA ASP A 9 -20.69 4.90 -9.30
C ASP A 9 -19.93 5.59 -8.17
N VAL A 10 -18.85 4.96 -7.75
CA VAL A 10 -18.00 5.43 -6.67
C VAL A 10 -16.58 5.74 -7.15
N TRP A 11 -15.90 6.59 -6.38
CA TRP A 11 -14.45 6.72 -6.50
C TRP A 11 -13.76 5.70 -5.59
N VAL A 12 -12.65 5.13 -6.09
CA VAL A 12 -11.66 4.41 -5.29
C VAL A 12 -10.31 5.12 -5.46
N ALA A 13 -9.40 4.93 -4.51
CA ALA A 13 -8.11 5.59 -4.56
C ALA A 13 -6.98 4.62 -4.26
N GLY A 14 -5.83 4.85 -4.90
CA GLY A 14 -4.55 4.25 -4.55
C GLY A 14 -3.57 5.34 -4.16
N ALA A 15 -2.73 5.10 -3.17
CA ALA A 15 -1.74 6.05 -2.72
C ALA A 15 -0.39 5.40 -2.47
N ASP A 16 0.67 6.09 -2.87
CA ASP A 16 2.04 5.76 -2.53
C ASP A 16 2.75 6.97 -1.90
N GLY A 17 3.63 6.69 -0.94
CA GLY A 17 4.33 7.72 -0.17
C GLY A 17 5.67 8.09 -0.77
N PHE A 18 5.83 9.33 -1.25
CA PHE A 18 7.13 9.89 -1.59
C PHE A 18 7.64 10.82 -0.46
N ARG A 19 8.86 11.41 -0.61
CA ARG A 19 9.51 12.18 0.47
C ARG A 19 8.56 13.17 1.15
N ASP A 20 7.92 14.02 0.38
CA ASP A 20 7.24 15.21 0.88
C ASP A 20 5.72 15.05 0.98
N GLY A 21 5.17 13.87 0.65
CA GLY A 21 3.73 13.65 0.68
C GLY A 21 3.28 12.29 0.17
N TRP A 22 2.16 12.30 -0.50
CA TRP A 22 1.55 11.13 -1.13
C TRP A 22 1.18 11.45 -2.57
N VAL A 23 1.49 10.56 -3.50
CA VAL A 23 0.85 10.56 -4.81
C VAL A 23 -0.42 9.74 -4.71
N VAL A 24 -1.50 10.28 -5.26
CA VAL A 24 -2.84 9.69 -5.17
C VAL A 24 -3.41 9.53 -6.57
N VAL A 25 -3.84 8.32 -6.86
CA VAL A 25 -4.59 7.98 -8.07
C VAL A 25 -6.02 7.70 -7.67
N LEU A 26 -6.97 8.38 -8.29
CA LEU A 26 -8.39 8.18 -8.12
C LEU A 26 -8.95 7.54 -9.39
N HIS A 27 -9.80 6.53 -9.23
CA HIS A 27 -10.49 5.87 -10.33
C HIS A 27 -11.99 5.84 -10.06
N ARG A 28 -12.77 6.26 -11.05
CA ARG A 28 -14.24 6.27 -10.97
C ARG A 28 -14.80 5.02 -11.62
N SER A 29 -15.49 4.19 -10.85
CA SER A 29 -15.89 2.84 -11.27
C SER A 29 -16.81 2.82 -12.50
N ALA A 30 -17.79 3.73 -12.59
CA ALA A 30 -18.77 3.73 -13.70
C ALA A 30 -18.19 4.22 -15.03
N THR A 31 -17.22 5.14 -15.01
CA THR A 31 -16.71 5.79 -16.22
C THR A 31 -15.29 5.38 -16.60
N GLY A 32 -14.56 4.73 -15.71
CA GLY A 32 -13.12 4.47 -15.87
C GLY A 32 -12.27 5.74 -15.81
N THR A 33 -12.84 6.89 -15.42
CA THR A 33 -12.10 8.15 -15.33
C THR A 33 -11.05 8.05 -14.22
N THR A 34 -9.82 8.42 -14.55
CA THR A 34 -8.70 8.48 -13.61
C THR A 34 -8.32 9.94 -13.33
N ARG A 35 -7.88 10.23 -12.13
CA ARG A 35 -7.28 11.50 -11.73
C ARG A 35 -6.04 11.22 -10.91
N CYS A 36 -4.97 11.97 -11.13
CA CYS A 36 -3.75 11.81 -10.37
C CYS A 36 -3.31 13.16 -9.81
N ARG A 37 -2.86 13.17 -8.54
CA ARG A 37 -2.35 14.38 -7.86
C ARG A 37 -1.47 14.02 -6.68
N THR A 38 -0.78 15.01 -6.14
CA THR A 38 -0.10 14.90 -4.85
C THR A 38 -0.91 15.55 -3.73
N VAL A 39 -0.74 15.06 -2.51
CA VAL A 39 -1.30 15.64 -1.27
C VAL A 39 -0.27 15.61 -0.14
N ASP A 40 -0.41 16.55 0.82
CA ASP A 40 0.59 16.82 1.87
C ASP A 40 0.30 16.01 3.12
N GLY A 41 0.30 14.96 3.41
CA GLY A 41 0.01 14.31 4.72
C GLY A 41 -1.17 13.36 4.67
N VAL A 42 -1.34 12.63 5.76
CA VAL A 42 -2.34 11.58 5.88
C VAL A 42 -3.75 12.16 5.99
N ASP A 43 -3.91 13.28 6.66
CA ASP A 43 -5.19 13.98 6.80
C ASP A 43 -5.75 14.42 5.46
N ALA A 44 -4.92 15.00 4.59
CA ALA A 44 -5.30 15.37 3.24
C ALA A 44 -5.64 14.13 2.37
N LEU A 45 -4.87 13.04 2.52
CA LEU A 45 -5.14 11.77 1.85
C LEU A 45 -6.49 11.18 2.27
N LEU A 46 -6.84 11.24 3.55
CA LEU A 46 -8.09 10.65 4.06
C LEU A 46 -9.31 11.55 3.85
N SER A 47 -9.10 12.84 3.54
CA SER A 47 -10.14 13.87 3.35
C SER A 47 -10.29 14.29 1.88
N LEU A 48 -9.98 13.40 0.94
CA LEU A 48 -10.12 13.66 -0.49
C LEU A 48 -11.56 14.09 -0.84
N PRO A 49 -11.75 15.16 -1.62
CA PRO A 49 -13.08 15.70 -1.95
C PRO A 49 -13.95 14.70 -2.72
N GLU A 50 -13.36 13.77 -3.46
CA GLU A 50 -14.06 12.68 -4.15
C GLU A 50 -14.63 11.64 -3.17
N SER A 51 -14.25 11.66 -1.91
CA SER A 51 -14.72 10.75 -0.85
C SER A 51 -14.66 9.28 -1.28
N PRO A 52 -13.47 8.75 -1.68
CA PRO A 52 -13.36 7.39 -2.22
C PRO A 52 -13.88 6.36 -1.21
N ALA A 53 -14.62 5.36 -1.73
CA ALA A 53 -15.16 4.27 -0.92
C ALA A 53 -14.06 3.39 -0.31
N VAL A 54 -12.96 3.20 -1.06
CA VAL A 54 -11.77 2.47 -0.63
C VAL A 54 -10.52 3.25 -1.00
N ILE A 55 -9.55 3.28 -0.10
CA ILE A 55 -8.21 3.83 -0.31
C ILE A 55 -7.20 2.71 -0.07
N GLY A 56 -6.57 2.21 -1.11
CA GLY A 56 -5.41 1.31 -1.02
C GLY A 56 -4.15 2.13 -0.82
N ILE A 57 -3.39 1.84 0.23
CA ILE A 57 -2.16 2.59 0.54
C ILE A 57 -0.96 1.65 0.50
N ASP A 58 0.09 1.99 -0.27
CA ASP A 58 1.40 1.33 -0.17
C ASP A 58 2.12 1.78 1.09
N MET A 59 1.56 1.37 2.21
CA MET A 59 2.17 1.61 3.53
C MET A 59 1.60 0.64 4.55
N ILE A 60 2.44 0.23 5.50
CA ILE A 60 2.11 -0.71 6.57
C ILE A 60 1.00 -0.15 7.45
N ILE A 61 -0.08 -0.91 7.62
CA ILE A 61 -1.17 -0.68 8.57
C ILE A 61 -1.17 -1.83 9.59
N GLY A 62 -1.36 -1.50 10.87
CA GLY A 62 -1.34 -2.52 11.92
C GLY A 62 0.08 -2.99 12.26
N CYS A 63 0.96 -2.07 12.68
CA CYS A 63 2.24 -2.43 13.27
C CYS A 63 2.00 -3.36 14.48
N PRO A 64 2.79 -4.46 14.64
CA PRO A 64 2.61 -5.42 15.73
C PRO A 64 3.03 -4.82 17.07
N ASP A 65 2.51 -5.38 18.16
CA ASP A 65 2.92 -4.98 19.52
C ASP A 65 4.35 -5.45 19.83
N ALA A 66 4.72 -6.64 19.34
CA ALA A 66 6.08 -7.17 19.41
C ALA A 66 6.59 -7.44 17.97
N ALA A 67 7.79 -6.95 17.67
CA ALA A 67 8.42 -7.25 16.40
C ALA A 67 8.85 -8.72 16.32
N GLU A 68 8.58 -9.35 15.19
CA GLU A 68 8.92 -10.76 14.94
C GLU A 68 9.98 -10.87 13.83
N PRO A 69 10.84 -11.91 13.90
CA PRO A 69 11.72 -12.25 12.79
C PRO A 69 10.91 -12.50 11.49
N GLY A 70 11.23 -11.75 10.45
CA GLY A 70 10.49 -11.80 9.19
C GLY A 70 9.17 -11.04 9.20
N GLY A 71 8.84 -10.26 10.23
CA GLY A 71 7.63 -9.44 10.30
C GLY A 71 6.35 -10.22 10.56
N ARG A 72 5.20 -9.59 10.26
CA ARG A 72 3.85 -10.16 10.42
C ARG A 72 3.63 -11.39 9.51
N ALA A 73 2.62 -12.18 9.81
CA ALA A 73 2.26 -13.33 8.96
C ALA A 73 1.98 -12.92 7.48
N CYS A 74 1.34 -11.76 7.27
CA CYS A 74 1.11 -11.22 5.92
C CYS A 74 2.41 -10.85 5.21
N ASP A 75 3.39 -10.27 5.90
CA ASP A 75 4.68 -9.91 5.31
C ASP A 75 5.47 -11.17 4.88
N ARG A 76 5.47 -12.21 5.71
CA ARG A 76 6.11 -13.50 5.38
C ARG A 76 5.45 -14.18 4.17
N ALA A 77 4.11 -14.19 4.14
CA ALA A 77 3.35 -14.75 3.03
C ALA A 77 3.55 -13.96 1.73
N ALA A 78 3.58 -12.63 1.80
CA ALA A 78 3.86 -11.76 0.66
C ALA A 78 5.25 -12.06 0.06
N ARG A 79 6.28 -12.18 0.90
CA ARG A 79 7.63 -12.54 0.43
C ARG A 79 7.68 -13.92 -0.20
N GLN A 80 6.92 -14.87 0.34
CA GLN A 80 6.85 -16.22 -0.22
C GLN A 80 6.21 -16.23 -1.60
N LEU A 81 5.12 -15.48 -1.81
CA LEU A 81 4.47 -15.33 -3.12
C LEU A 81 5.39 -14.67 -4.14
N LEU A 82 6.01 -13.56 -3.76
CA LEU A 82 6.88 -12.80 -4.66
C LEU A 82 8.21 -13.50 -4.97
N GLY A 83 8.69 -14.34 -4.05
CA GLY A 83 9.97 -15.02 -4.22
C GLY A 83 11.17 -14.06 -4.29
N HIS A 84 12.38 -14.62 -4.45
CA HIS A 84 13.58 -13.81 -4.65
C HIS A 84 13.73 -13.44 -6.13
N PRO A 85 14.10 -12.20 -6.48
CA PRO A 85 14.47 -11.08 -5.58
C PRO A 85 13.28 -10.20 -5.17
N ARG A 86 12.08 -10.37 -5.72
CA ARG A 86 10.96 -9.43 -5.53
C ARG A 86 10.50 -9.34 -4.06
N GLY A 87 10.51 -10.44 -3.33
CA GLY A 87 10.16 -10.48 -1.91
C GLY A 87 10.98 -9.54 -1.03
N THR A 88 12.14 -9.06 -1.46
CA THR A 88 12.95 -8.09 -0.70
C THR A 88 12.30 -6.70 -0.61
N SER A 89 11.32 -6.40 -1.45
CA SER A 89 10.54 -5.15 -1.39
C SER A 89 9.56 -5.10 -0.21
N VAL A 90 9.19 -6.25 0.36
CA VAL A 90 8.27 -6.32 1.49
C VAL A 90 9.03 -6.08 2.78
N PHE A 91 8.86 -4.91 3.39
CA PHE A 91 9.51 -4.55 4.65
C PHE A 91 8.81 -5.22 5.84
N SER A 92 9.60 -5.54 6.88
CA SER A 92 9.03 -5.92 8.17
C SER A 92 8.67 -4.65 8.95
N PRO A 93 7.45 -4.54 9.48
CA PRO A 93 7.06 -3.40 10.30
C PRO A 93 7.88 -3.33 11.59
N PRO A 94 8.06 -2.14 12.15
CA PRO A 94 8.54 -2.01 13.52
C PRO A 94 7.44 -2.42 14.51
N ALA A 95 7.83 -2.74 15.75
CA ALA A 95 6.88 -2.77 16.84
C ALA A 95 6.24 -1.39 17.03
N TYR A 96 4.97 -1.36 17.46
CA TYR A 96 4.22 -0.12 17.62
C TYR A 96 4.94 0.90 18.53
N ASP A 97 5.54 0.46 19.63
CA ASP A 97 6.29 1.36 20.52
C ASP A 97 7.50 2.02 19.84
N ALA A 98 8.12 1.34 18.87
CA ALA A 98 9.24 1.91 18.11
C ALA A 98 8.83 3.09 17.20
N LEU A 99 7.52 3.24 16.89
CA LEU A 99 7.00 4.40 16.16
C LEU A 99 7.18 5.71 16.94
N GLN A 100 7.32 5.65 18.27
CA GLN A 100 7.48 6.82 19.14
C GLN A 100 8.92 7.34 19.20
N ALA A 101 9.85 6.68 18.52
CA ALA A 101 11.27 7.03 18.55
C ALA A 101 11.59 8.16 17.56
N ASP A 102 12.39 9.12 17.99
CA ASP A 102 12.87 10.22 17.14
C ASP A 102 14.27 9.95 16.56
N THR A 103 14.98 8.95 17.07
CA THR A 103 16.30 8.56 16.55
C THR A 103 16.35 7.08 16.19
N TYR A 104 17.22 6.75 15.22
CA TYR A 104 17.42 5.36 14.81
C TYR A 104 17.88 4.47 15.99
N ALA A 105 18.76 4.98 16.83
CA ALA A 105 19.26 4.23 18.00
C ALA A 105 18.13 3.93 19.00
N GLU A 106 17.25 4.88 19.23
CA GLU A 106 16.09 4.68 20.09
C GLU A 106 15.08 3.72 19.45
N ALA A 107 14.77 3.86 18.18
CA ALA A 107 13.88 2.95 17.45
C ALA A 107 14.41 1.50 17.52
N GLN A 108 15.70 1.30 17.31
CA GLN A 108 16.36 0.02 17.46
C GLN A 108 16.20 -0.58 18.85
N ARG A 109 16.43 0.23 19.89
CA ARG A 109 16.31 -0.19 21.28
C ARG A 109 14.86 -0.61 21.60
N ARG A 110 13.88 0.23 21.25
CA ARG A 110 12.46 -0.04 21.49
C ARG A 110 12.01 -1.28 20.73
N ASN A 111 12.40 -1.41 19.46
CA ASN A 111 12.04 -2.57 18.65
C ASN A 111 12.57 -3.88 19.26
N ARG A 112 13.85 -3.92 19.70
CA ARG A 112 14.42 -5.09 20.35
C ARG A 112 13.81 -5.38 21.73
N ALA A 113 13.36 -4.36 22.43
CA ALA A 113 12.71 -4.52 23.74
C ALA A 113 11.26 -5.01 23.64
N SER A 114 10.65 -5.02 22.44
CA SER A 114 9.26 -5.40 22.25
C SER A 114 8.97 -6.89 22.42
N GLY A 115 9.99 -7.75 22.36
CA GLY A 115 9.85 -9.20 22.53
C GLY A 115 11.19 -9.91 22.65
N PRO A 116 11.21 -11.18 23.14
CA PRO A 116 12.46 -11.92 23.41
C PRO A 116 13.30 -12.14 22.16
N ASP A 117 12.68 -12.36 21.01
CA ASP A 117 13.35 -12.60 19.73
C ASP A 117 13.20 -11.42 18.75
N ALA A 118 12.80 -10.25 19.27
CA ALA A 118 12.53 -9.10 18.41
C ALA A 118 13.81 -8.62 17.70
N PRO A 119 13.78 -8.53 16.36
CA PRO A 119 14.95 -8.17 15.57
C PRO A 119 15.28 -6.68 15.71
N GLY A 120 16.46 -6.30 15.22
CA GLY A 120 16.76 -4.90 14.98
C GLY A 120 15.93 -4.34 13.81
N LEU A 121 15.85 -3.02 13.78
CA LEU A 121 15.19 -2.27 12.72
C LEU A 121 16.15 -1.94 11.57
N THR A 122 15.73 -2.02 10.32
CA THR A 122 16.54 -1.52 9.20
C THR A 122 16.49 0.01 9.13
N LYS A 123 17.50 0.65 8.53
CA LYS A 123 17.44 2.09 8.28
C LYS A 123 16.29 2.47 7.35
N GLN A 124 15.98 1.63 6.37
CA GLN A 124 14.85 1.83 5.46
C GLN A 124 13.53 1.89 6.23
N THR A 125 13.28 0.89 7.10
CA THR A 125 12.07 0.89 7.94
C THR A 125 12.04 2.11 8.90
N PHE A 126 13.20 2.53 9.43
CA PHE A 126 13.26 3.73 10.26
C PHE A 126 12.81 4.99 9.51
N HIS A 127 13.21 5.14 8.25
CA HIS A 127 12.79 6.28 7.44
C HIS A 127 11.28 6.30 7.14
N LEU A 128 10.58 5.16 7.26
CA LEU A 128 9.13 5.11 7.14
C LEU A 128 8.39 5.51 8.43
N ILE A 129 9.07 5.52 9.59
CA ILE A 129 8.43 5.78 10.90
C ILE A 129 7.57 7.05 10.91
N PRO A 130 7.97 8.20 10.35
CA PRO A 130 7.11 9.39 10.37
C PRO A 130 5.76 9.17 9.70
N LYS A 131 5.73 8.48 8.54
CA LYS A 131 4.49 8.16 7.83
C LYS A 131 3.69 7.07 8.56
N LEU A 132 4.35 6.05 9.10
CA LEU A 132 3.72 5.00 9.89
C LEU A 132 3.07 5.55 11.15
N ARG A 133 3.74 6.48 11.85
CA ARG A 133 3.22 7.18 13.03
C ARG A 133 1.97 7.97 12.65
N ALA A 134 2.02 8.77 11.60
CA ALA A 134 0.88 9.54 11.12
C ALA A 134 -0.31 8.63 10.75
N LEU A 135 -0.08 7.55 10.00
CA LEU A 135 -1.14 6.59 9.69
C LEU A 135 -1.72 5.94 10.96
N ALA A 136 -0.88 5.56 11.93
CA ALA A 136 -1.33 4.95 13.18
C ALA A 136 -2.17 5.88 14.06
N GLU A 137 -2.07 7.19 13.89
CA GLU A 137 -2.92 8.19 14.55
C GLU A 137 -4.31 8.31 13.90
N TYR A 138 -4.38 8.16 12.57
CA TYR A 138 -5.61 8.36 11.80
C TYR A 138 -6.38 7.07 11.51
N VAL A 139 -5.70 5.93 11.34
CA VAL A 139 -6.35 4.66 11.01
C VAL A 139 -6.80 3.97 12.28
N THR A 140 -8.12 3.89 12.48
CA THR A 140 -8.78 3.12 13.52
C THR A 140 -9.38 1.84 12.94
N PRO A 141 -9.77 0.84 13.75
CA PRO A 141 -10.46 -0.36 13.25
C PRO A 141 -11.65 -0.04 12.35
N GLU A 142 -12.45 0.97 12.70
CA GLU A 142 -13.64 1.39 11.93
C GLU A 142 -13.26 2.03 10.60
N ARG A 143 -12.12 2.74 10.54
CA ARG A 143 -11.62 3.35 9.30
C ARG A 143 -10.89 2.36 8.42
N GLN A 144 -10.46 1.24 8.98
CA GLN A 144 -9.70 0.22 8.25
C GLN A 144 -10.55 -0.51 7.19
N ASP A 145 -11.88 -0.43 7.24
CA ASP A 145 -12.71 -0.92 6.15
C ASP A 145 -12.57 -0.08 4.88
N ARG A 146 -12.30 1.21 5.04
CA ARG A 146 -12.06 2.14 3.94
C ARG A 146 -10.58 2.28 3.59
N VAL A 147 -9.67 2.20 4.57
CA VAL A 147 -8.23 2.45 4.40
C VAL A 147 -7.48 1.13 4.52
N ARG A 148 -6.94 0.64 3.42
CA ARG A 148 -6.43 -0.73 3.31
C ARG A 148 -4.95 -0.75 2.92
N GLU A 149 -4.19 -1.60 3.59
CA GLU A 149 -2.81 -1.86 3.22
C GLU A 149 -2.76 -2.68 1.93
N VAL A 150 -2.03 -2.17 0.95
CA VAL A 150 -1.73 -2.87 -0.30
C VAL A 150 -0.22 -2.85 -0.53
N HIS A 151 0.26 -3.71 -1.42
CA HIS A 151 1.66 -3.71 -1.82
C HIS A 151 1.76 -3.82 -3.34
N PRO A 152 2.32 -2.83 -4.06
CA PRO A 152 2.31 -2.75 -5.52
C PRO A 152 2.87 -4.00 -6.21
N GLU A 153 3.95 -4.59 -5.70
CA GLU A 153 4.48 -5.83 -6.29
C GLU A 153 3.51 -7.02 -6.16
N LEU A 154 2.64 -7.06 -5.14
CA LEU A 154 1.56 -8.05 -5.04
C LEU A 154 0.41 -7.72 -5.99
N SER A 155 0.12 -6.44 -6.21
CA SER A 155 -0.84 -6.02 -7.24
C SER A 155 -0.36 -6.45 -8.63
N PHE A 156 0.90 -6.19 -8.96
CA PHE A 156 1.50 -6.65 -10.22
C PHE A 156 1.59 -8.17 -10.33
N TYR A 157 1.84 -8.87 -9.22
CA TYR A 157 1.79 -10.32 -9.18
C TYR A 157 0.41 -10.84 -9.61
N ALA A 158 -0.67 -10.27 -9.06
CA ALA A 158 -2.03 -10.64 -9.42
C ALA A 158 -2.40 -10.24 -10.86
N MET A 159 -2.00 -9.05 -11.34
CA MET A 159 -2.18 -8.64 -12.74
C MET A 159 -1.45 -9.56 -13.72
N ASN A 160 -0.31 -10.09 -13.34
CA ASN A 160 0.56 -10.95 -14.16
C ASN A 160 0.20 -12.46 -14.05
N GLY A 161 -1.06 -12.77 -13.74
CA GLY A 161 -1.54 -14.15 -13.67
C GLY A 161 -0.94 -14.96 -12.52
N ASP A 162 -0.83 -14.35 -11.34
CA ASP A 162 -0.24 -14.93 -10.12
C ASP A 162 1.23 -15.33 -10.28
N ALA A 163 1.97 -14.53 -11.02
CA ALA A 163 3.41 -14.68 -11.20
C ALA A 163 4.16 -13.36 -10.93
N PRO A 164 5.32 -13.37 -10.23
CA PRO A 164 6.07 -12.16 -9.99
C PRO A 164 6.61 -11.58 -11.31
N VAL A 165 6.62 -10.25 -11.43
CA VAL A 165 7.27 -9.57 -12.55
C VAL A 165 8.78 -9.77 -12.42
N ALA A 166 9.41 -10.38 -13.42
CA ALA A 166 10.83 -10.75 -13.39
C ALA A 166 11.74 -9.52 -13.41
N GLU A 167 11.36 -8.50 -14.17
CA GLU A 167 12.15 -7.29 -14.39
C GLU A 167 12.06 -6.34 -13.19
N SER A 168 13.23 -5.79 -12.80
CA SER A 168 13.28 -4.83 -11.69
C SER A 168 12.53 -3.54 -12.03
N LYS A 169 11.69 -3.05 -11.10
CA LYS A 169 10.97 -1.77 -11.26
C LYS A 169 11.90 -0.57 -11.51
N HIS A 170 13.17 -0.67 -11.09
CA HIS A 170 14.17 0.38 -11.28
C HIS A 170 14.82 0.38 -12.68
N THR A 171 14.45 -0.55 -13.57
CA THR A 171 14.89 -0.59 -14.95
C THR A 171 13.79 -0.13 -15.91
N ASP A 172 14.18 0.37 -17.09
CA ASP A 172 13.19 0.78 -18.11
C ASP A 172 12.32 -0.40 -18.56
N ALA A 173 12.92 -1.60 -18.72
CA ALA A 173 12.19 -2.82 -19.03
C ALA A 173 11.14 -3.16 -17.95
N GLY A 174 11.52 -3.09 -16.67
CA GLY A 174 10.61 -3.38 -15.57
C GLY A 174 9.48 -2.35 -15.43
N ARG A 175 9.77 -1.08 -15.69
CA ARG A 175 8.73 -0.03 -15.77
C ARG A 175 7.79 -0.26 -16.96
N ALA A 176 8.33 -0.63 -18.12
CA ALA A 176 7.54 -0.91 -19.31
C ALA A 176 6.56 -2.08 -19.10
N VAL A 177 7.00 -3.18 -18.47
CA VAL A 177 6.11 -4.30 -18.12
C VAL A 177 4.97 -3.86 -17.19
N ARG A 178 5.29 -3.11 -16.12
CA ARG A 178 4.26 -2.64 -15.16
C ARG A 178 3.26 -1.66 -15.79
N ARG A 179 3.73 -0.79 -16.69
CA ARG A 179 2.85 0.10 -17.49
C ARG A 179 1.93 -0.69 -18.41
N ALA A 180 2.45 -1.72 -19.09
CA ALA A 180 1.63 -2.57 -19.96
C ALA A 180 0.53 -3.28 -19.16
N LEU A 181 0.87 -3.87 -18.00
CA LEU A 181 -0.10 -4.51 -17.11
C LEU A 181 -1.18 -3.52 -16.66
N LEU A 182 -0.81 -2.32 -16.22
CA LEU A 182 -1.78 -1.30 -15.82
C LEU A 182 -2.68 -0.85 -16.97
N ALA A 183 -2.13 -0.68 -18.18
CA ALA A 183 -2.91 -0.32 -19.36
C ALA A 183 -3.94 -1.40 -19.74
N GLU A 184 -3.55 -2.68 -19.68
CA GLU A 184 -4.46 -3.83 -19.88
C GLU A 184 -5.58 -3.87 -18.85
N HIS A 185 -5.35 -3.31 -17.67
CA HIS A 185 -6.32 -3.24 -16.58
C HIS A 185 -7.06 -1.89 -16.47
N GLY A 186 -7.00 -1.05 -17.52
CA GLY A 186 -7.83 0.14 -17.66
C GLY A 186 -7.21 1.45 -17.17
N PHE A 187 -5.89 1.50 -16.94
CA PHE A 187 -5.15 2.71 -16.60
C PHE A 187 -4.34 3.21 -17.82
N ALA A 188 -5.05 3.62 -18.87
CA ALA A 188 -4.41 4.04 -20.12
C ALA A 188 -3.74 5.44 -20.06
N ASP A 189 -4.09 6.25 -19.08
CA ASP A 189 -3.61 7.62 -18.85
C ASP A 189 -2.34 7.70 -17.97
N LEU A 190 -1.78 6.54 -17.60
CA LEU A 190 -0.59 6.45 -16.74
C LEU A 190 0.61 7.26 -17.27
N ASP A 191 0.88 7.21 -18.57
CA ASP A 191 2.02 7.92 -19.15
C ASP A 191 1.86 9.45 -19.08
N GLU A 192 0.64 9.95 -19.21
CA GLU A 192 0.31 11.35 -19.00
C GLU A 192 0.51 11.74 -17.53
N ALA A 193 0.02 10.91 -16.59
CA ALA A 193 0.18 11.13 -15.16
C ALA A 193 1.66 11.15 -14.75
N VAL A 194 2.47 10.21 -15.24
CA VAL A 194 3.92 10.18 -14.98
C VAL A 194 4.59 11.44 -15.53
N SER A 195 4.24 11.86 -16.76
CA SER A 195 4.83 13.05 -17.38
C SER A 195 4.45 14.35 -16.65
N ALA A 196 3.25 14.40 -16.08
CA ALA A 196 2.76 15.57 -15.37
C ALA A 196 3.31 15.70 -13.94
N LEU A 197 3.57 14.58 -13.25
CA LEU A 197 3.86 14.58 -11.81
C LEU A 197 5.30 14.22 -11.46
N ALA A 198 6.00 13.42 -12.27
CA ALA A 198 7.37 13.02 -11.96
C ALA A 198 8.33 14.21 -12.21
N ASP A 199 8.82 14.80 -11.13
CA ASP A 199 9.65 16.01 -11.14
C ASP A 199 11.07 15.78 -10.58
N GLY A 200 11.41 14.51 -10.27
CA GLY A 200 12.69 14.11 -9.68
C GLY A 200 12.66 14.02 -8.15
N VAL A 201 11.71 14.64 -7.47
CA VAL A 201 11.37 14.39 -6.05
C VAL A 201 10.36 13.29 -5.95
N LEU A 202 9.30 13.37 -6.74
CA LEU A 202 8.37 12.28 -7.01
C LEU A 202 8.88 11.48 -8.22
N GLY A 203 9.16 10.19 -8.01
CA GLY A 203 9.66 9.31 -9.04
C GLY A 203 8.54 8.74 -9.93
N ALA A 204 8.89 8.33 -11.14
CA ALA A 204 7.95 7.60 -12.00
C ALA A 204 7.48 6.30 -11.35
N ASP A 205 8.34 5.65 -10.55
CA ASP A 205 8.01 4.42 -9.83
C ASP A 205 6.89 4.66 -8.81
N ASP A 206 6.90 5.80 -8.08
CA ASP A 206 5.87 6.14 -7.09
C ASP A 206 4.49 6.34 -7.77
N VAL A 207 4.46 6.97 -8.95
CA VAL A 207 3.22 7.14 -9.72
C VAL A 207 2.68 5.78 -10.20
N ILE A 208 3.55 4.89 -10.70
CA ILE A 208 3.20 3.54 -11.13
C ILE A 208 2.68 2.72 -9.94
N ASP A 209 3.34 2.78 -8.79
CA ASP A 209 2.96 2.05 -7.58
C ASP A 209 1.61 2.54 -7.02
N ALA A 210 1.32 3.85 -7.06
CA ALA A 210 0.00 4.39 -6.71
C ALA A 210 -1.13 3.91 -7.66
N HIS A 211 -0.86 3.74 -8.95
CA HIS A 211 -1.82 3.14 -9.89
C HIS A 211 -2.09 1.67 -9.56
N ALA A 212 -1.06 0.90 -9.23
CA ALA A 212 -1.21 -0.48 -8.81
C ALA A 212 -2.02 -0.59 -7.50
N ALA A 213 -1.79 0.33 -6.55
CA ALA A 213 -2.58 0.43 -5.33
C ALA A 213 -4.04 0.78 -5.63
N CYS A 214 -4.30 1.66 -6.59
CA CYS A 214 -5.66 2.02 -7.04
C CYS A 214 -6.38 0.83 -7.71
N TRP A 215 -5.67 0.03 -8.50
CA TRP A 215 -6.23 -1.20 -9.07
C TRP A 215 -6.65 -2.19 -7.98
N THR A 216 -5.85 -2.40 -6.94
CA THR A 216 -6.23 -3.24 -5.82
C THR A 216 -7.40 -2.64 -5.03
N ALA A 217 -7.45 -1.31 -4.85
CA ALA A 217 -8.59 -0.64 -4.22
C ALA A 217 -9.90 -0.85 -5.00
N ARG A 218 -9.83 -0.84 -6.34
CA ARG A 218 -10.98 -1.18 -7.19
C ARG A 218 -11.43 -2.62 -6.96
N ARG A 219 -10.51 -3.59 -6.96
CA ARG A 219 -10.84 -5.00 -6.66
C ARG A 219 -11.44 -5.19 -5.27
N LEU A 220 -10.98 -4.44 -4.28
CA LEU A 220 -11.56 -4.43 -2.93
C LEU A 220 -13.02 -3.97 -2.96
N HIS A 221 -13.30 -2.89 -3.67
CA HIS A 221 -14.66 -2.40 -3.84
C HIS A 221 -15.56 -3.41 -4.58
N GLU A 222 -15.03 -4.08 -5.58
CA GLU A 222 -15.70 -5.12 -6.37
C GLU A 222 -15.80 -6.48 -5.64
N GLY A 223 -15.18 -6.63 -4.46
CA GLY A 223 -15.14 -7.89 -3.70
C GLY A 223 -14.30 -9.00 -4.34
N THR A 224 -13.37 -8.65 -5.24
CA THR A 224 -12.49 -9.58 -5.97
C THR A 224 -11.04 -9.58 -5.51
N ALA A 225 -10.68 -8.66 -4.59
CA ALA A 225 -9.34 -8.63 -4.03
C ALA A 225 -9.07 -9.81 -3.11
N GLU A 226 -7.83 -10.25 -3.09
CA GLU A 226 -7.37 -11.33 -2.24
C GLU A 226 -6.49 -10.79 -1.11
N ARG A 227 -6.50 -11.51 0.01
CA ARG A 227 -5.70 -11.20 1.18
C ARG A 227 -4.43 -12.05 1.22
N CYS A 228 -3.36 -11.45 1.67
CA CYS A 228 -2.13 -12.14 2.03
C CYS A 228 -2.00 -12.20 3.57
N PRO A 229 -1.85 -13.39 4.18
CA PRO A 229 -1.91 -14.71 3.55
C PRO A 229 -3.33 -15.08 3.12
N PRO A 230 -3.48 -15.87 2.04
CA PRO A 230 -4.78 -16.37 1.62
C PRO A 230 -5.30 -17.34 2.67
N ARG A 231 -6.37 -16.99 3.36
CA ARG A 231 -7.03 -17.81 4.37
C ARG A 231 -8.52 -17.54 4.40
N SER A 232 -9.29 -18.53 4.85
CA SER A 232 -10.71 -18.42 5.16
C SER A 232 -10.98 -17.69 6.48
N ASP A 233 -9.99 -17.61 7.37
CA ASP A 233 -10.12 -17.05 8.71
C ASP A 233 -9.95 -15.52 8.72
N GLU A 234 -10.40 -14.87 9.78
CA GLU A 234 -10.20 -13.43 9.98
C GLU A 234 -8.70 -13.07 10.02
N ALA A 235 -8.37 -11.86 9.59
CA ALA A 235 -7.00 -11.37 9.68
C ALA A 235 -6.59 -11.23 11.15
N PRO A 236 -5.36 -11.62 11.53
CA PRO A 236 -4.83 -11.31 12.85
C PRO A 236 -4.89 -9.82 13.13
N THR A 237 -5.21 -9.45 14.35
CA THR A 237 -5.22 -8.04 14.79
C THR A 237 -4.12 -7.78 15.80
N ASN A 238 -3.62 -6.55 15.84
CA ASN A 238 -2.76 -6.07 16.93
C ASN A 238 -3.62 -5.67 18.16
N ALA A 239 -2.99 -5.28 19.28
CA ALA A 239 -3.69 -4.85 20.49
C ALA A 239 -4.58 -3.63 20.30
N ARG A 240 -4.43 -2.89 19.21
CA ARG A 240 -5.27 -1.74 18.85
C ARG A 240 -6.50 -2.14 17.99
N GLY A 241 -6.69 -3.43 17.73
CA GLY A 241 -7.76 -3.97 16.91
C GLY A 241 -7.54 -3.82 15.39
N LEU A 242 -6.37 -3.34 14.95
CA LEU A 242 -6.08 -3.18 13.53
C LEU A 242 -5.70 -4.54 12.90
N ARG A 243 -6.33 -4.86 11.79
CA ARG A 243 -6.01 -6.06 11.00
C ARG A 243 -4.60 -5.94 10.42
N MET A 244 -3.83 -7.01 10.59
CA MET A 244 -2.49 -7.17 10.01
C MET A 244 -2.61 -8.03 8.75
N GLU A 245 -2.86 -7.38 7.63
CA GLU A 245 -3.08 -8.00 6.32
C GLU A 245 -2.51 -7.12 5.21
N ILE A 246 -2.18 -7.73 4.08
CA ILE A 246 -1.84 -7.04 2.83
C ILE A 246 -2.81 -7.53 1.77
N LEU A 247 -3.34 -6.62 0.95
CA LEU A 247 -4.34 -6.92 -0.08
C LEU A 247 -3.76 -6.79 -1.48
N ARG A 248 -4.28 -7.61 -2.42
CA ARG A 248 -3.83 -7.69 -3.81
C ARG A 248 -4.97 -7.91 -4.80
#